data_90ba83fdb6aef9adeeef78b35243bde1
#
_entry.id   90ba83fdb6aef9adeeef78b35243bde1
#
_cell.length_a   1.000
_cell.length_b   1.000
_cell.length_c   1.000
_cell.angle_alpha   90.00
_cell.angle_beta   90.00
_cell.angle_gamma   90.00
#
_symmetry.space_group_name_H-M   'P 1'
#
loop_
_entity.id
_entity.type
_entity.pdbx_description
1 polymer ?
#
loop_
_entity_poly.entity_id
_entity_poly.type
_entity_poly.pdbx_seq_one_letter_code
_entity_poly.pdbx_strand_id
1 'polypeptide(L)'
;MKVSENAKPLSFDYYYGRLKKMSLLRAYDKYGIDVSFIYDPDNILDTEKKQLQEDNLDNSSLEYIAQLIDDRIEQIKYEYVNDVEGTAVQAGDGIFELLDDLEQHPIAGSPLYGPLVNTVTRGARLKKFYLRSAATGVGKTRSMIADSCYIACNKIYDDTFGTWIKNGIQEPVLYITTEQDKNEIQTMMLAFLSNVNEEHIIYNEYEGNEKERVMEAARILKDSPLYIRELPDFSLQDVENEIKKGIRDHDVKYIFDPNKRVSG
;
A
#
# COMPACT_ATOMS: atom_id res chain seq x y z
N MET A 1 41.05 -15.59 -22.94
CA MET A 1 40.26 -15.18 -21.79
C MET A 1 41.12 -14.20 -20.95
N LYS A 2 41.17 -12.92 -21.35
CA LYS A 2 41.94 -11.85 -20.70
C LYS A 2 41.07 -10.58 -20.57
N VAL A 3 40.06 -10.66 -19.73
CA VAL A 3 39.14 -9.53 -19.50
C VAL A 3 39.22 -9.01 -18.04
N SER A 4 39.99 -9.64 -17.16
CA SER A 4 39.95 -9.35 -15.73
C SER A 4 40.98 -8.33 -15.22
N GLU A 5 41.90 -7.81 -16.04
CA GLU A 5 43.02 -6.98 -15.52
C GLU A 5 42.79 -5.46 -15.60
N ASN A 6 41.69 -4.97 -16.24
CA ASN A 6 41.47 -3.52 -16.39
C ASN A 6 40.10 -3.00 -15.91
N ALA A 7 39.34 -3.79 -15.15
CA ALA A 7 38.09 -3.32 -14.58
C ALA A 7 38.33 -2.39 -13.39
N LYS A 8 38.20 -1.08 -13.62
CA LYS A 8 38.18 -0.10 -12.53
C LYS A 8 36.92 -0.33 -11.66
N PRO A 9 36.98 -0.13 -10.33
CA PRO A 9 35.81 -0.30 -9.45
C PRO A 9 34.56 0.50 -9.91
N LEU A 10 34.75 1.67 -10.48
CA LEU A 10 33.68 2.49 -11.08
C LEU A 10 32.99 1.86 -12.30
N SER A 11 33.60 0.87 -12.95
CA SER A 11 33.00 0.17 -14.08
C SER A 11 32.17 -1.05 -13.65
N PHE A 12 32.33 -1.56 -12.44
CA PHE A 12 31.58 -2.70 -11.95
C PHE A 12 30.08 -2.38 -11.78
N ASP A 13 29.77 -1.28 -11.11
CA ASP A 13 28.38 -0.86 -10.88
C ASP A 13 27.65 -0.58 -12.19
N TYR A 14 28.33 0.05 -13.15
CA TYR A 14 27.80 0.28 -14.49
C TYR A 14 27.46 -1.05 -15.19
N TYR A 15 28.41 -1.97 -15.28
CA TYR A 15 28.19 -3.25 -15.94
C TYR A 15 27.18 -4.12 -15.22
N TYR A 16 27.15 -4.11 -13.91
CA TYR A 16 26.18 -4.82 -13.10
C TYR A 16 24.76 -4.25 -13.28
N GLY A 17 24.62 -2.93 -13.29
CA GLY A 17 23.36 -2.24 -13.58
C GLY A 17 22.84 -2.59 -14.99
N ARG A 18 23.72 -2.53 -16.01
CA ARG A 18 23.39 -2.90 -17.39
C ARG A 18 22.98 -4.39 -17.50
N LEU A 19 23.69 -5.28 -16.82
CA LEU A 19 23.35 -6.71 -16.79
C LEU A 19 21.96 -6.96 -16.19
N LYS A 20 21.60 -6.26 -15.12
CA LYS A 20 20.25 -6.34 -14.53
C LYS A 20 19.17 -5.89 -15.51
N LYS A 21 19.37 -4.75 -16.18
CA LYS A 21 18.43 -4.23 -17.20
C LYS A 21 18.24 -5.24 -18.35
N MET A 22 19.32 -5.76 -18.88
CA MET A 22 19.27 -6.80 -19.91
C MET A 22 18.60 -8.09 -19.44
N SER A 23 18.79 -8.47 -18.18
CA SER A 23 18.13 -9.64 -17.59
C SER A 23 16.64 -9.43 -17.45
N LEU A 24 16.20 -8.22 -17.08
CA LEU A 24 14.79 -7.83 -17.02
C LEU A 24 14.15 -7.91 -18.41
N LEU A 25 14.77 -7.33 -19.44
CA LEU A 25 14.26 -7.38 -20.82
C LEU A 25 14.14 -8.82 -21.32
N ARG A 26 15.16 -9.67 -21.09
CA ARG A 26 15.09 -11.09 -21.45
C ARG A 26 13.99 -11.84 -20.71
N ALA A 27 13.70 -11.48 -19.46
CA ALA A 27 12.59 -12.07 -18.72
C ALA A 27 11.25 -11.73 -19.36
N TYR A 28 11.02 -10.48 -19.76
CA TYR A 28 9.82 -10.09 -20.48
C TYR A 28 9.69 -10.79 -21.84
N ASP A 29 10.76 -10.82 -22.63
CA ASP A 29 10.81 -11.51 -23.93
C ASP A 29 10.49 -13.00 -23.78
N LYS A 30 11.04 -13.67 -22.76
CA LYS A 30 10.73 -15.09 -22.45
C LYS A 30 9.24 -15.34 -22.20
N TYR A 31 8.51 -14.35 -21.68
CA TYR A 31 7.05 -14.43 -21.49
C TYR A 31 6.27 -13.90 -22.70
N GLY A 32 6.92 -13.65 -23.83
CA GLY A 32 6.29 -13.21 -25.07
C GLY A 32 5.93 -11.73 -25.13
N ILE A 33 6.49 -10.93 -24.23
CA ILE A 33 6.30 -9.47 -24.25
C ILE A 33 7.39 -8.86 -25.12
N ASP A 34 7.00 -8.22 -26.23
CA ASP A 34 7.93 -7.53 -27.11
C ASP A 34 8.62 -6.35 -26.42
N VAL A 35 9.93 -6.41 -26.33
CA VAL A 35 10.80 -5.39 -25.73
C VAL A 35 11.68 -4.66 -26.77
N SER A 36 11.51 -4.94 -28.06
CA SER A 36 12.33 -4.39 -29.14
C SER A 36 12.23 -2.87 -29.24
N PHE A 37 11.17 -2.27 -28.73
CA PHE A 37 11.03 -0.81 -28.68
C PHE A 37 11.93 -0.15 -27.63
N ILE A 38 12.36 -0.90 -26.60
CA ILE A 38 13.31 -0.45 -25.56
C ILE A 38 14.73 -0.75 -26.02
N TYR A 39 14.97 -1.98 -26.41
CA TYR A 39 16.27 -2.45 -26.89
C TYR A 39 16.10 -3.64 -27.84
N ASP A 40 16.59 -3.47 -29.07
CA ASP A 40 16.56 -4.50 -30.11
C ASP A 40 17.99 -4.98 -30.40
N PRO A 41 18.39 -6.15 -29.90
CA PRO A 41 19.72 -6.69 -30.12
C PRO A 41 19.96 -7.09 -31.58
N ASP A 42 18.89 -7.39 -32.32
CA ASP A 42 18.95 -7.89 -33.71
C ASP A 42 18.94 -6.75 -34.75
N ASN A 43 18.79 -5.50 -34.29
CA ASN A 43 18.89 -4.35 -35.19
C ASN A 43 20.34 -4.12 -35.62
N ILE A 44 20.68 -4.65 -36.78
CA ILE A 44 22.03 -4.51 -37.38
C ILE A 44 22.07 -3.38 -38.42
N LEU A 45 20.92 -3.03 -38.98
CA LEU A 45 20.84 -2.15 -40.18
C LEU A 45 20.74 -0.68 -39.80
N ASP A 46 20.12 -0.33 -38.68
CA ASP A 46 19.91 1.06 -38.23
C ASP A 46 20.84 1.39 -37.05
N THR A 47 22.03 1.88 -37.41
CA THR A 47 23.07 2.21 -36.43
C THR A 47 22.66 3.39 -35.53
N GLU A 48 21.91 4.36 -36.06
CA GLU A 48 21.48 5.55 -35.30
C GLU A 48 20.43 5.15 -34.26
N LYS A 49 19.44 4.36 -34.64
CA LYS A 49 18.42 3.83 -33.72
C LYS A 49 19.06 2.96 -32.65
N LYS A 50 20.01 2.11 -33.02
CA LYS A 50 20.72 1.25 -32.06
C LYS A 50 21.47 2.08 -31.02
N GLN A 51 22.24 3.09 -31.45
CA GLN A 51 22.97 3.96 -30.54
C GLN A 51 22.02 4.71 -29.59
N LEU A 52 20.89 5.21 -30.10
CA LEU A 52 19.89 5.86 -29.28
C LEU A 52 19.27 4.91 -28.25
N GLN A 53 18.99 3.68 -28.62
CA GLN A 53 18.49 2.67 -27.68
C GLN A 53 19.52 2.28 -26.61
N GLU A 54 20.81 2.19 -26.97
CA GLU A 54 21.89 1.95 -26.01
C GLU A 54 22.03 3.09 -25.01
N ASP A 55 22.04 4.33 -25.49
CA ASP A 55 22.13 5.52 -24.66
C ASP A 55 20.91 5.65 -23.71
N ASN A 56 19.73 5.39 -24.22
CA ASN A 56 18.49 5.38 -23.42
C ASN A 56 18.52 4.26 -22.35
N LEU A 57 18.92 3.06 -22.73
CA LEU A 57 19.04 1.94 -21.80
C LEU A 57 20.05 2.24 -20.68
N ASP A 58 21.19 2.83 -21.01
CA ASP A 58 22.22 3.15 -20.04
C ASP A 58 21.76 4.24 -19.06
N ASN A 59 21.01 5.23 -19.52
CA ASN A 59 20.50 6.32 -18.69
C ASN A 59 19.20 6.02 -17.93
N SER A 60 18.50 4.92 -18.26
CA SER A 60 17.25 4.55 -17.61
C SER A 60 17.48 3.74 -16.32
N SER A 61 16.59 3.87 -15.34
CA SER A 61 16.57 2.96 -14.19
C SER A 61 15.84 1.65 -14.52
N LEU A 62 16.01 0.63 -13.69
CA LEU A 62 15.26 -0.64 -13.82
C LEU A 62 13.75 -0.43 -13.69
N GLU A 63 13.38 0.42 -12.76
CA GLU A 63 11.99 0.78 -12.46
C GLU A 63 11.36 1.50 -13.66
N TYR A 64 12.10 2.42 -14.28
CA TYR A 64 11.61 3.12 -15.48
C TYR A 64 11.38 2.17 -16.66
N ILE A 65 12.29 1.19 -16.86
CA ILE A 65 12.12 0.17 -17.91
C ILE A 65 10.90 -0.70 -17.64
N ALA A 66 10.67 -1.11 -16.39
CA ALA A 66 9.48 -1.87 -16.00
C ALA A 66 8.20 -1.04 -16.24
N GLN A 67 8.23 0.23 -15.87
CA GLN A 67 7.09 1.13 -16.05
C GLN A 67 6.72 1.31 -17.51
N LEU A 68 7.68 1.42 -18.45
CA LEU A 68 7.40 1.52 -19.87
C LEU A 68 6.59 0.32 -20.41
N ILE A 69 6.80 -0.85 -19.84
CA ILE A 69 6.07 -2.06 -20.21
C ILE A 69 4.69 -2.07 -19.54
N ASP A 70 4.62 -1.74 -18.26
CA ASP A 70 3.37 -1.65 -17.52
C ASP A 70 2.42 -0.62 -18.17
N ASP A 71 2.91 0.55 -18.57
CA ASP A 71 2.13 1.60 -19.25
C ASP A 71 1.51 1.07 -20.56
N ARG A 72 2.26 0.28 -21.34
CA ARG A 72 1.73 -0.34 -22.55
C ARG A 72 0.65 -1.38 -22.26
N ILE A 73 0.88 -2.20 -21.23
CA ILE A 73 -0.12 -3.19 -20.80
C ILE A 73 -1.38 -2.48 -20.31
N GLU A 74 -1.24 -1.41 -19.56
CA GLU A 74 -2.38 -0.61 -19.07
C GLU A 74 -3.10 0.08 -20.22
N GLN A 75 -2.38 0.58 -21.22
CA GLN A 75 -2.99 1.16 -22.43
C GLN A 75 -3.82 0.12 -23.17
N ILE A 76 -3.30 -1.10 -23.36
CA ILE A 76 -4.04 -2.19 -23.99
C ILE A 76 -5.28 -2.56 -23.15
N LYS A 77 -5.15 -2.66 -21.84
CA LYS A 77 -6.28 -2.91 -20.94
C LYS A 77 -7.32 -1.80 -21.04
N TYR A 78 -6.89 -0.54 -21.09
CA TYR A 78 -7.79 0.61 -21.25
C TYR A 78 -8.54 0.55 -22.56
N GLU A 79 -7.86 0.16 -23.65
CA GLU A 79 -8.44 0.12 -24.99
C GLU A 79 -9.38 -1.07 -25.22
N TYR A 80 -9.09 -2.24 -24.63
CA TYR A 80 -9.81 -3.49 -24.93
C TYR A 80 -10.58 -4.11 -23.76
N VAL A 81 -10.23 -3.79 -22.51
CA VAL A 81 -10.84 -4.40 -21.32
C VAL A 81 -11.72 -3.40 -20.59
N ASN A 82 -11.34 -2.12 -20.58
CA ASN A 82 -12.17 -1.07 -20.04
C ASN A 82 -13.12 -0.56 -21.11
N ASP A 83 -14.14 -1.33 -21.41
CA ASP A 83 -15.36 -0.84 -22.05
C ASP A 83 -16.13 0.09 -21.08
N VAL A 84 -15.39 1.07 -20.52
CA VAL A 84 -16.04 2.23 -19.92
C VAL A 84 -16.38 3.17 -21.06
N GLU A 85 -17.34 2.78 -21.85
CA GLU A 85 -18.19 3.78 -22.47
C GLU A 85 -18.80 4.59 -21.31
N GLY A 86 -18.06 5.61 -20.89
CA GLY A 86 -18.57 6.66 -20.02
C GLY A 86 -19.56 7.52 -20.82
N THR A 87 -20.57 6.89 -21.39
CA THR A 87 -21.75 7.59 -21.89
C THR A 87 -22.41 8.22 -20.69
N ALA A 88 -22.57 9.55 -20.75
CA ALA A 88 -23.35 10.25 -19.76
C ALA A 88 -24.74 9.57 -19.71
N VAL A 89 -25.06 8.95 -18.57
CA VAL A 89 -26.36 8.38 -18.32
C VAL A 89 -27.27 9.43 -17.73
N GLN A 90 -28.57 9.34 -18.00
CA GLN A 90 -29.53 10.23 -17.39
C GLN A 90 -29.50 10.06 -15.87
N ALA A 91 -29.52 11.16 -15.10
CA ALA A 91 -29.38 11.10 -13.65
C ALA A 91 -30.49 10.30 -12.93
N GLY A 92 -31.62 10.08 -13.60
CA GLY A 92 -32.74 9.29 -13.09
C GLY A 92 -32.69 7.80 -13.46
N ASP A 93 -31.75 7.37 -14.30
CA ASP A 93 -31.66 5.97 -14.71
C ASP A 93 -31.28 5.09 -13.51
N GLY A 94 -32.05 4.05 -13.27
CA GLY A 94 -31.81 3.12 -12.16
C GLY A 94 -32.11 3.69 -10.76
N ILE A 95 -32.77 4.87 -10.63
CA ILE A 95 -32.94 5.53 -9.33
C ILE A 95 -33.85 4.78 -8.37
N PHE A 96 -34.86 4.07 -8.88
CA PHE A 96 -35.77 3.28 -8.03
C PHE A 96 -35.09 2.00 -7.55
N GLU A 97 -34.32 1.33 -8.41
CA GLU A 97 -33.48 0.18 -8.06
C GLU A 97 -32.43 0.57 -7.01
N LEU A 98 -31.83 1.76 -7.14
CA LEU A 98 -30.93 2.29 -6.13
C LEU A 98 -31.64 2.51 -4.79
N LEU A 99 -32.87 3.04 -4.78
CA LEU A 99 -33.61 3.26 -3.53
C LEU A 99 -33.95 1.94 -2.84
N ASP A 100 -34.37 0.94 -3.59
CA ASP A 100 -34.65 -0.41 -3.07
C ASP A 100 -33.39 -1.07 -2.51
N ASP A 101 -32.24 -0.94 -3.19
CA ASP A 101 -30.96 -1.45 -2.70
C ASP A 101 -30.50 -0.72 -1.44
N LEU A 102 -30.67 0.60 -1.38
CA LEU A 102 -30.34 1.40 -0.19
C LEU A 102 -31.21 1.08 1.02
N GLU A 103 -32.46 0.68 0.81
CA GLU A 103 -33.35 0.25 1.88
C GLU A 103 -32.89 -1.10 2.47
N GLN A 104 -32.49 -2.03 1.61
CA GLN A 104 -32.03 -3.36 2.01
C GLN A 104 -30.58 -3.38 2.47
N HIS A 105 -29.71 -2.60 1.83
CA HIS A 105 -28.27 -2.54 2.04
C HIS A 105 -27.80 -1.08 2.17
N PRO A 106 -27.97 -0.44 3.34
CA PRO A 106 -27.50 0.94 3.53
C PRO A 106 -26.01 1.05 3.22
N ILE A 107 -25.62 2.03 2.42
CA ILE A 107 -24.21 2.30 2.09
C ILE A 107 -23.48 2.74 3.36
N ALA A 108 -22.97 1.79 4.11
CA ALA A 108 -22.10 1.98 5.27
C ALA A 108 -20.74 1.37 4.98
N GLY A 109 -19.68 2.10 5.36
CA GLY A 109 -18.32 1.57 5.33
C GLY A 109 -17.98 0.82 6.62
N SER A 110 -16.79 0.23 6.67
CA SER A 110 -16.25 -0.30 7.92
C SER A 110 -16.17 0.77 8.97
N PRO A 111 -16.61 0.51 10.22
CA PRO A 111 -16.62 1.52 11.26
C PRO A 111 -15.19 2.00 11.58
N LEU A 112 -15.06 3.31 11.77
CA LEU A 112 -13.85 3.96 12.23
C LEU A 112 -13.91 4.16 13.75
N TYR A 113 -12.74 4.25 14.39
CA TYR A 113 -12.66 4.57 15.81
C TYR A 113 -13.07 6.04 16.05
N GLY A 114 -14.05 6.21 16.91
CA GLY A 114 -14.58 7.51 17.25
C GLY A 114 -15.94 7.82 16.64
N PRO A 115 -16.98 8.08 17.48
CA PRO A 115 -18.37 8.17 17.04
C PRO A 115 -18.60 9.34 16.07
N LEU A 116 -17.95 10.50 16.29
CA LEU A 116 -18.13 11.67 15.44
C LEU A 116 -17.62 11.43 14.01
N VAL A 117 -16.39 10.91 13.88
CA VAL A 117 -15.80 10.61 12.56
C VAL A 117 -16.65 9.58 11.84
N ASN A 118 -17.05 8.53 12.54
CA ASN A 118 -17.87 7.47 12.00
C ASN A 118 -19.24 7.95 11.51
N THR A 119 -19.88 8.85 12.26
CA THR A 119 -21.16 9.44 11.87
C THR A 119 -21.04 10.33 10.63
N VAL A 120 -20.03 11.19 10.57
CA VAL A 120 -19.83 12.11 9.45
C VAL A 120 -19.44 11.37 8.16
N THR A 121 -18.55 10.38 8.25
CA THR A 121 -18.06 9.65 7.07
C THR A 121 -18.96 8.46 6.68
N ARG A 122 -19.86 8.03 7.56
CA ARG A 122 -20.57 6.74 7.48
C ARG A 122 -19.62 5.55 7.40
N GLY A 123 -18.53 5.60 8.16
CA GLY A 123 -17.44 4.62 8.13
C GLY A 123 -16.48 4.80 6.95
N ALA A 124 -15.50 3.91 6.88
CA ALA A 124 -14.54 3.82 5.78
C ALA A 124 -15.16 3.04 4.63
N ARG A 125 -15.63 3.73 3.60
CA ARG A 125 -16.25 3.11 2.43
C ARG A 125 -15.19 2.72 1.40
N LEU A 126 -15.34 1.58 0.77
CA LEU A 126 -14.49 1.15 -0.33
C LEU A 126 -14.55 2.13 -1.50
N LYS A 127 -13.46 2.22 -2.27
CA LYS A 127 -13.32 3.13 -3.42
C LYS A 127 -13.46 4.62 -3.06
N LYS A 128 -13.25 4.98 -1.79
CA LYS A 128 -13.25 6.37 -1.32
C LYS A 128 -11.88 6.72 -0.75
N PHE A 129 -11.47 7.95 -1.03
CA PHE A 129 -10.27 8.54 -0.47
C PHE A 129 -10.64 9.48 0.68
N TYR A 130 -9.99 9.30 1.83
CA TYR A 130 -10.18 10.13 3.00
C TYR A 130 -8.87 10.81 3.36
N LEU A 131 -8.88 12.14 3.43
CA LEU A 131 -7.73 12.91 3.88
C LEU A 131 -8.00 13.42 5.31
N ARG A 132 -7.12 13.04 6.24
CA ARG A 132 -7.13 13.54 7.59
C ARG A 132 -5.94 14.49 7.80
N SER A 133 -6.23 15.78 8.02
CA SER A 133 -5.22 16.80 8.30
C SER A 133 -5.26 17.18 9.77
N ALA A 134 -4.08 17.31 10.37
CA ALA A 134 -3.92 17.78 11.74
C ALA A 134 -2.52 18.42 11.90
N ALA A 135 -2.39 19.34 12.85
CA ALA A 135 -1.09 19.90 13.21
C ALA A 135 -0.15 18.80 13.75
N THR A 136 1.14 19.06 13.71
CA THR A 136 2.15 18.15 14.27
C THR A 136 1.90 17.96 15.78
N GLY A 137 2.02 16.73 16.27
CA GLY A 137 1.85 16.38 17.68
C GLY A 137 0.39 16.20 18.15
N VAL A 138 -0.62 16.43 17.32
CA VAL A 138 -2.05 16.30 17.70
C VAL A 138 -2.55 14.85 17.68
N GLY A 139 -1.70 13.88 17.33
CA GLY A 139 -2.07 12.46 17.35
C GLY A 139 -2.64 11.91 16.04
N LYS A 140 -2.30 12.53 14.89
CA LYS A 140 -2.71 12.02 13.56
C LYS A 140 -2.37 10.54 13.39
N THR A 141 -1.12 10.15 13.60
CA THR A 141 -0.64 8.76 13.49
C THR A 141 -1.41 7.84 14.42
N ARG A 142 -1.59 8.21 15.69
CA ARG A 142 -2.34 7.42 16.68
C ARG A 142 -3.80 7.20 16.26
N SER A 143 -4.43 8.23 15.69
CA SER A 143 -5.81 8.09 15.22
C SER A 143 -5.93 7.15 14.01
N MET A 144 -4.93 7.13 13.13
CA MET A 144 -4.89 6.20 11.98
C MET A 144 -4.59 4.77 12.42
N ILE A 145 -3.73 4.60 13.43
CA ILE A 145 -3.48 3.30 14.08
C ILE A 145 -4.78 2.79 14.72
N ALA A 146 -5.50 3.65 15.45
CA ALA A 146 -6.78 3.28 16.05
C ALA A 146 -7.79 2.81 15.00
N ASP A 147 -7.94 3.56 13.89
CA ASP A 147 -8.83 3.18 12.80
C ASP A 147 -8.40 1.87 12.13
N SER A 148 -7.11 1.68 11.88
CA SER A 148 -6.58 0.46 11.26
C SER A 148 -6.81 -0.78 12.13
N CYS A 149 -6.56 -0.67 13.44
CA CYS A 149 -6.86 -1.74 14.40
C CYS A 149 -8.37 -1.99 14.51
N TYR A 150 -9.19 -0.93 14.50
CA TYR A 150 -10.64 -1.05 14.60
C TYR A 150 -11.25 -1.78 13.40
N ILE A 151 -10.68 -1.62 12.21
CA ILE A 151 -11.12 -2.33 11.00
C ILE A 151 -10.59 -3.77 10.96
N ALA A 152 -9.33 -3.99 11.35
CA ALA A 152 -8.66 -5.28 11.16
C ALA A 152 -8.80 -6.24 12.34
N CYS A 153 -8.97 -5.75 13.57
CA CYS A 153 -9.01 -6.58 14.77
C CYS A 153 -10.44 -6.87 15.21
N ASN A 154 -10.71 -8.09 15.61
CA ASN A 154 -12.06 -8.55 15.94
C ASN A 154 -12.57 -8.12 17.31
N LYS A 155 -11.69 -7.65 18.21
CA LYS A 155 -12.05 -7.15 19.54
C LYS A 155 -11.03 -6.16 20.07
N ILE A 156 -11.49 -5.25 20.93
CA ILE A 156 -10.72 -4.18 21.57
C ILE A 156 -11.10 -4.17 23.05
N TYR A 157 -10.15 -3.88 23.93
CA TYR A 157 -10.43 -3.75 25.36
C TYR A 157 -11.12 -2.43 25.64
N ASP A 158 -12.25 -2.48 26.34
CA ASP A 158 -13.00 -1.30 26.80
C ASP A 158 -12.80 -1.16 28.32
N ASP A 159 -12.19 -0.06 28.72
CA ASP A 159 -11.90 0.23 30.11
C ASP A 159 -13.16 0.57 30.91
N THR A 160 -14.17 1.13 30.26
CA THR A 160 -15.45 1.48 30.90
C THR A 160 -16.17 0.25 31.42
N PHE A 161 -16.13 -0.84 30.65
CA PHE A 161 -16.75 -2.12 31.00
C PHE A 161 -15.75 -3.13 31.57
N GLY A 162 -14.45 -2.84 31.56
CA GLY A 162 -13.40 -3.71 32.05
C GLY A 162 -13.30 -5.04 31.27
N THR A 163 -13.67 -5.05 29.99
CA THR A 163 -13.77 -6.29 29.20
C THR A 163 -13.43 -6.06 27.72
N TRP A 164 -13.21 -7.17 27.01
CA TRP A 164 -12.99 -7.18 25.56
C TRP A 164 -14.31 -7.09 24.81
N ILE A 165 -14.48 -6.05 24.03
CA ILE A 165 -15.68 -5.85 23.21
C ILE A 165 -15.38 -6.31 21.77
N LYS A 166 -16.28 -7.13 21.21
CA LYS A 166 -16.20 -7.54 19.80
C LYS A 166 -16.51 -6.38 18.90
N ASN A 167 -15.66 -6.18 17.91
CA ASN A 167 -15.82 -5.10 16.93
C ASN A 167 -16.83 -5.43 15.81
N GLY A 168 -17.11 -6.72 15.57
CA GLY A 168 -18.06 -7.19 14.56
C GLY A 168 -17.51 -7.25 13.13
N ILE A 169 -16.32 -6.72 12.88
CA ILE A 169 -15.65 -6.76 11.57
C ILE A 169 -14.20 -7.23 11.74
N GLN A 170 -13.66 -7.76 10.65
CA GLN A 170 -12.24 -8.12 10.54
C GLN A 170 -11.86 -8.11 9.07
N GLU A 171 -11.45 -6.93 8.58
CA GLU A 171 -11.14 -6.70 7.18
C GLU A 171 -9.64 -6.50 6.94
N PRO A 172 -9.10 -6.93 5.79
CA PRO A 172 -7.67 -6.79 5.48
C PRO A 172 -7.25 -5.32 5.33
N VAL A 173 -6.23 -4.94 6.08
CA VAL A 173 -5.69 -3.59 6.15
C VAL A 173 -4.20 -3.59 5.86
N LEU A 174 -3.72 -2.63 5.05
CA LEU A 174 -2.31 -2.30 4.89
C LEU A 174 -2.02 -0.94 5.56
N TYR A 175 -1.12 -0.94 6.51
CA TYR A 175 -0.59 0.27 7.14
C TYR A 175 0.82 0.54 6.62
N ILE A 176 0.99 1.64 5.90
CA ILE A 176 2.30 2.08 5.38
C ILE A 176 2.89 3.07 6.37
N THR A 177 4.15 2.92 6.73
CA THR A 177 4.88 3.86 7.59
C THR A 177 6.18 4.29 6.93
N THR A 178 6.52 5.57 7.04
CA THR A 178 7.73 6.16 6.43
C THR A 178 8.66 6.80 7.45
N GLU A 179 8.14 7.16 8.63
CA GLU A 179 8.88 7.85 9.67
C GLU A 179 9.17 6.96 10.88
N GLN A 180 8.27 6.02 11.17
CA GLN A 180 8.33 5.17 12.35
C GLN A 180 8.63 3.72 11.95
N ASP A 181 9.42 3.03 12.77
CA ASP A 181 9.71 1.63 12.54
C ASP A 181 8.51 0.73 12.91
N LYS A 182 8.57 -0.51 12.46
CA LYS A 182 7.53 -1.51 12.71
C LYS A 182 7.27 -1.72 14.20
N ASN A 183 8.32 -1.71 15.04
CA ASN A 183 8.17 -2.01 16.46
C ASN A 183 7.45 -0.86 17.17
N GLU A 184 7.75 0.40 16.81
CA GLU A 184 7.03 1.57 17.31
C GLU A 184 5.54 1.49 16.95
N ILE A 185 5.22 1.20 15.66
CA ILE A 185 3.85 1.02 15.21
C ILE A 185 3.14 -0.11 15.95
N GLN A 186 3.80 -1.26 16.13
CA GLN A 186 3.25 -2.40 16.87
C GLN A 186 3.00 -2.05 18.35
N THR A 187 3.90 -1.30 18.99
CA THR A 187 3.72 -0.86 20.39
C THR A 187 2.50 0.04 20.54
N MET A 188 2.30 1.00 19.61
CA MET A 188 1.09 1.84 19.59
C MET A 188 -0.19 1.02 19.34
N MET A 189 -0.13 0.01 18.46
CA MET A 189 -1.26 -0.90 18.21
C MET A 189 -1.59 -1.72 19.48
N LEU A 190 -0.59 -2.23 20.17
CA LEU A 190 -0.78 -2.94 21.45
C LEU A 190 -1.40 -2.02 22.51
N ALA A 191 -0.89 -0.80 22.65
CA ALA A 191 -1.42 0.19 23.58
C ALA A 191 -2.90 0.49 23.28
N PHE A 192 -3.25 0.71 22.01
CA PHE A 192 -4.62 0.93 21.60
C PHE A 192 -5.53 -0.27 21.88
N LEU A 193 -5.14 -1.47 21.46
CA LEU A 193 -5.97 -2.67 21.61
C LEU A 193 -6.20 -3.07 23.05
N SER A 194 -5.17 -2.94 23.91
CA SER A 194 -5.22 -3.32 25.32
C SER A 194 -5.73 -2.22 26.24
N ASN A 195 -5.85 -1.00 25.74
CA ASN A 195 -6.09 0.23 26.50
C ASN A 195 -5.09 0.36 27.69
N VAL A 196 -3.80 0.13 27.41
CA VAL A 196 -2.68 0.28 28.35
C VAL A 196 -1.82 1.45 27.90
N ASN A 197 -1.30 2.23 28.85
CA ASN A 197 -0.37 3.30 28.53
C ASN A 197 0.85 2.73 27.79
N GLU A 198 1.19 3.34 26.66
CA GLU A 198 2.33 2.90 25.84
C GLU A 198 3.66 2.88 26.62
N GLU A 199 3.86 3.83 27.54
CA GLU A 199 5.04 3.87 28.38
C GLU A 199 5.16 2.62 29.26
N HIS A 200 4.04 2.11 29.81
CA HIS A 200 4.05 0.86 30.60
C HIS A 200 4.49 -0.34 29.77
N ILE A 201 4.14 -0.34 28.46
CA ILE A 201 4.59 -1.39 27.53
C ILE A 201 6.07 -1.24 27.22
N ILE A 202 6.54 -0.02 26.93
CA ILE A 202 7.93 0.25 26.55
C ILE A 202 8.89 -0.07 27.71
N TYR A 203 8.54 0.36 28.93
CA TYR A 203 9.39 0.15 30.10
C TYR A 203 9.12 -1.17 30.82
N ASN A 204 8.15 -1.97 30.35
CA ASN A 204 7.70 -3.22 31.00
C ASN A 204 7.27 -3.00 32.47
N GLU A 205 6.64 -1.87 32.74
CA GLU A 205 6.15 -1.42 34.05
C GLU A 205 4.62 -1.51 34.10
N TYR A 206 4.09 -2.71 34.18
CA TYR A 206 2.64 -2.96 34.15
C TYR A 206 1.99 -2.83 35.51
N GLU A 207 0.78 -2.28 35.55
CA GLU A 207 -0.07 -2.20 36.74
C GLU A 207 -1.24 -3.17 36.63
N GLY A 208 -1.60 -3.79 37.76
CA GLY A 208 -2.75 -4.69 37.85
C GLY A 208 -2.74 -5.79 36.79
N ASN A 209 -3.75 -5.84 35.91
CA ASN A 209 -3.91 -6.83 34.86
C ASN A 209 -3.44 -6.35 33.48
N GLU A 210 -2.67 -5.27 33.40
CA GLU A 210 -2.23 -4.68 32.13
C GLU A 210 -1.41 -5.67 31.29
N LYS A 211 -0.53 -6.43 31.94
CA LYS A 211 0.31 -7.43 31.26
C LYS A 211 -0.53 -8.49 30.52
N GLU A 212 -1.56 -9.00 31.19
CA GLU A 212 -2.49 -9.96 30.59
C GLU A 212 -3.25 -9.34 29.42
N ARG A 213 -3.69 -8.08 29.54
CA ARG A 213 -4.36 -7.34 28.45
C ARG A 213 -3.44 -7.15 27.26
N VAL A 214 -2.18 -6.75 27.47
CA VAL A 214 -1.19 -6.60 26.40
C VAL A 214 -0.90 -7.93 25.72
N MET A 215 -0.77 -9.02 26.47
CA MET A 215 -0.57 -10.36 25.90
C MET A 215 -1.77 -10.82 25.06
N GLU A 216 -2.99 -10.49 25.49
CA GLU A 216 -4.18 -10.78 24.69
C GLU A 216 -4.27 -9.90 23.46
N ALA A 217 -3.93 -8.59 23.55
CA ALA A 217 -3.82 -7.69 22.40
C ALA A 217 -2.81 -8.22 21.37
N ALA A 218 -1.69 -8.76 21.83
CA ALA A 218 -0.68 -9.37 20.95
C ALA A 218 -1.23 -10.59 20.19
N ARG A 219 -2.05 -11.44 20.84
CA ARG A 219 -2.71 -12.57 20.16
C ARG A 219 -3.70 -12.08 19.11
N ILE A 220 -4.54 -11.10 19.46
CA ILE A 220 -5.50 -10.49 18.55
C ILE A 220 -4.79 -9.90 17.31
N LEU A 221 -3.73 -9.14 17.54
CA LEU A 221 -2.95 -8.52 16.46
C LEU A 221 -2.29 -9.58 15.58
N LYS A 222 -1.75 -10.64 16.15
CA LYS A 222 -1.15 -11.77 15.42
C LYS A 222 -2.15 -12.47 14.48
N ASP A 223 -3.39 -12.61 14.94
CA ASP A 223 -4.45 -13.31 14.20
C ASP A 223 -5.27 -12.37 13.27
N SER A 224 -4.95 -11.06 13.28
CA SER A 224 -5.64 -10.07 12.46
C SER A 224 -5.02 -9.96 11.06
N PRO A 225 -5.81 -9.63 10.03
CA PRO A 225 -5.33 -9.35 8.68
C PRO A 225 -4.79 -7.91 8.57
N LEU A 226 -3.93 -7.50 9.49
CA LEU A 226 -3.28 -6.19 9.52
C LEU A 226 -1.82 -6.31 9.13
N TYR A 227 -1.47 -5.72 8.00
CA TYR A 227 -0.14 -5.75 7.43
C TYR A 227 0.55 -4.40 7.59
N ILE A 228 1.83 -4.39 7.96
CA ILE A 228 2.65 -3.18 8.10
C ILE A 228 3.73 -3.21 7.03
N ARG A 229 3.89 -2.10 6.33
CA ARG A 229 4.98 -1.87 5.39
C ARG A 229 5.77 -0.63 5.76
N GLU A 230 7.07 -0.81 5.99
CA GLU A 230 8.02 0.28 6.18
C GLU A 230 8.58 0.73 4.84
N LEU A 231 8.50 2.02 4.56
CA LEU A 231 9.04 2.67 3.36
C LEU A 231 9.79 3.94 3.78
N PRO A 232 11.01 3.83 4.34
CA PRO A 232 11.76 4.99 4.86
C PRO A 232 12.14 5.99 3.76
N ASP A 233 12.56 5.49 2.61
CA ASP A 233 12.85 6.27 1.41
C ASP A 233 11.96 5.78 0.27
N PHE A 234 10.99 6.57 -0.14
CA PHE A 234 9.99 6.15 -1.10
C PHE A 234 9.71 7.18 -2.19
N SER A 235 9.43 6.69 -3.36
CA SER A 235 8.75 7.39 -4.44
C SER A 235 7.24 7.09 -4.43
N LEU A 236 6.45 7.86 -5.15
CA LEU A 236 5.03 7.55 -5.35
C LEU A 236 4.84 6.17 -5.98
N GLN A 237 5.77 5.78 -6.86
CA GLN A 237 5.75 4.48 -7.52
C GLN A 237 5.95 3.32 -6.52
N ASP A 238 6.81 3.49 -5.51
CA ASP A 238 7.02 2.47 -4.48
C ASP A 238 5.76 2.26 -3.65
N VAL A 239 5.07 3.34 -3.27
CA VAL A 239 3.79 3.28 -2.55
C VAL A 239 2.75 2.56 -3.40
N GLU A 240 2.61 2.91 -4.67
CA GLU A 240 1.67 2.28 -5.59
C GLU A 240 1.96 0.79 -5.77
N ASN A 241 3.23 0.42 -5.94
CA ASN A 241 3.64 -0.97 -6.08
C ASN A 241 3.35 -1.79 -4.82
N GLU A 242 3.60 -1.24 -3.62
CA GLU A 242 3.28 -1.93 -2.37
C GLU A 242 1.77 -2.04 -2.15
N ILE A 243 0.98 -1.07 -2.58
CA ILE A 243 -0.49 -1.16 -2.56
C ILE A 243 -0.96 -2.28 -3.50
N LYS A 244 -0.51 -2.28 -4.77
CA LYS A 244 -0.85 -3.33 -5.75
C LYS A 244 -0.48 -4.72 -5.24
N LYS A 245 0.69 -4.85 -4.62
CA LYS A 245 1.17 -6.10 -4.01
C LYS A 245 0.31 -6.52 -2.81
N GLY A 246 -0.04 -5.59 -1.92
CA GLY A 246 -0.92 -5.87 -0.78
C GLY A 246 -2.31 -6.36 -1.23
N ILE A 247 -2.88 -5.75 -2.26
CA ILE A 247 -4.15 -6.18 -2.84
C ILE A 247 -4.03 -7.59 -3.43
N ARG A 248 -2.99 -7.84 -4.24
CA ARG A 248 -2.79 -9.14 -4.90
C ARG A 248 -2.52 -10.28 -3.92
N ASP A 249 -1.64 -10.06 -2.95
CA ASP A 249 -1.10 -11.12 -2.10
C ASP A 249 -1.95 -11.35 -0.82
N HIS A 250 -2.71 -10.33 -0.38
CA HIS A 250 -3.42 -10.32 0.90
C HIS A 250 -4.87 -9.84 0.82
N ASP A 251 -5.41 -9.58 -0.38
CA ASP A 251 -6.76 -9.04 -0.59
C ASP A 251 -7.03 -7.77 0.25
N VAL A 252 -6.03 -6.89 0.37
CA VAL A 252 -6.14 -5.65 1.15
C VAL A 252 -7.26 -4.78 0.61
N LYS A 253 -8.16 -4.36 1.52
CA LYS A 253 -9.30 -3.51 1.21
C LYS A 253 -9.13 -2.07 1.69
N TYR A 254 -8.37 -1.87 2.76
CA TYR A 254 -8.14 -0.56 3.37
C TYR A 254 -6.65 -0.27 3.50
N ILE A 255 -6.27 0.95 3.14
CA ILE A 255 -4.89 1.39 3.14
C ILE A 255 -4.78 2.66 4.00
N PHE A 256 -3.85 2.64 4.94
CA PHE A 256 -3.51 3.78 5.79
C PHE A 256 -2.09 4.23 5.49
N ASP A 257 -1.96 5.50 5.08
CA ASP A 257 -0.67 6.15 4.84
C ASP A 257 -0.64 7.48 5.61
N PRO A 258 -0.02 7.51 6.81
CA PRO A 258 0.00 8.71 7.65
C PRO A 258 0.82 9.87 7.09
N ASN A 259 1.68 9.63 6.10
CA ASN A 259 2.69 10.57 5.66
C ASN A 259 2.54 11.04 4.21
N LYS A 260 1.39 10.86 3.59
CA LYS A 260 1.17 11.33 2.23
C LYS A 260 1.35 12.85 2.16
N ARG A 261 2.54 13.31 1.73
CA ARG A 261 2.76 14.69 1.32
C ARG A 261 1.99 14.90 0.01
N VAL A 262 0.93 15.67 0.07
CA VAL A 262 0.34 16.22 -1.15
C VAL A 262 1.35 17.27 -1.62
N SER A 263 2.20 16.91 -2.58
CA SER A 263 2.99 17.91 -3.31
C SER A 263 1.99 18.78 -4.05
N GLY A 264 1.90 20.05 -3.63
CA GLY A 264 1.18 21.08 -4.35
C GLY A 264 1.86 21.37 -5.69
#